data_914dd09353afc98b23d294425eb4a559
#
_entry.id   914dd09353afc98b23d294425eb4a559
#
_cell.length_a   1.000
_cell.length_b   1.000
_cell.length_c   1.000
_cell.angle_alpha   90.00
_cell.angle_beta   90.00
_cell.angle_gamma   90.00
#
_symmetry.space_group_name_H-M   'P 1'
#
loop_
_entity.id
_entity.type
_entity.pdbx_description
1 polymer ?
#
loop_
_entity_poly.entity_id
_entity_poly.type
_entity_poly.pdbx_seq_one_letter_code
_entity_poly.pdbx_strand_id
1 'polypeptide(L)'
;GNAIDIAHNIKVAKNLTDVHFRGEYWRTPKKYHNLTKTSVYSVPEFPDYPFLDPHWIIRVDGSCEIGPNAVPVFSPYGYDTAENIKEFIPKVFEMLGSGARKAIFDKQFQELAFSEIQSSMSKSVMIERVKKFLPKINPKEITEKGTAGIRSSVINENGKFIPDVILLEEETSFHILNYNSPGATGALPFSAHVINQLHKKSLFESEDIEAQCGPWKFNDIIEKLEK
;
A
#
# COMPACT_ATOMS: atom_id res chain seq x y z
N GLY A 1 -1.37 -2.83 -8.33
CA GLY A 1 -0.57 -3.83 -8.85
C GLY A 1 0.18 -3.61 -10.14
N ASN A 2 -0.47 -3.49 -11.29
CA ASN A 2 0.22 -3.62 -12.59
C ASN A 2 0.80 -2.32 -13.18
N ALA A 3 0.91 -1.25 -12.41
CA ALA A 3 1.32 0.04 -12.95
C ALA A 3 2.76 0.02 -13.50
N ILE A 4 3.67 -0.70 -12.83
CA ILE A 4 5.06 -0.89 -13.31
C ILE A 4 5.08 -1.75 -14.58
N ASP A 5 4.35 -2.86 -14.63
CA ASP A 5 4.29 -3.73 -15.82
C ASP A 5 3.77 -2.98 -17.05
N ILE A 6 2.73 -2.15 -16.88
CA ILE A 6 2.20 -1.31 -17.96
C ILE A 6 3.27 -0.31 -18.44
N ALA A 7 3.98 0.34 -17.51
CA ALA A 7 5.06 1.26 -17.87
C ALA A 7 6.22 0.54 -18.60
N HIS A 8 6.61 -0.64 -18.14
CA HIS A 8 7.66 -1.44 -18.78
C HIS A 8 7.28 -1.88 -20.20
N ASN A 9 6.00 -2.21 -20.46
CA ASN A 9 5.53 -2.61 -21.80
C ASN A 9 5.76 -1.52 -22.84
N ILE A 10 5.73 -0.26 -22.45
CA ILE A 10 6.06 0.88 -23.32
C ILE A 10 7.48 1.41 -23.10
N LYS A 11 8.32 0.65 -22.41
CA LYS A 11 9.74 0.93 -22.15
C LYS A 11 10.02 2.14 -21.24
N VAL A 12 9.05 2.55 -20.45
CA VAL A 12 9.17 3.60 -19.42
C VAL A 12 9.51 2.97 -18.07
N ALA A 13 10.07 3.74 -17.13
CA ALA A 13 10.40 3.32 -15.76
C ALA A 13 11.34 2.10 -15.66
N LYS A 14 12.22 1.86 -16.62
CA LYS A 14 13.11 0.69 -16.70
C LYS A 14 14.04 0.51 -15.50
N ASN A 15 14.32 1.59 -14.78
CA ASN A 15 15.15 1.61 -13.57
C ASN A 15 14.34 1.36 -12.28
N LEU A 16 13.05 1.14 -12.40
CA LEU A 16 12.13 0.86 -11.31
C LEU A 16 11.66 -0.59 -11.38
N THR A 17 11.39 -1.17 -10.22
CA THR A 17 10.67 -2.44 -10.11
C THR A 17 9.74 -2.37 -8.91
N ASP A 18 8.83 -3.32 -8.75
CA ASP A 18 7.98 -3.36 -7.57
C ASP A 18 8.06 -4.70 -6.86
N VAL A 19 7.71 -4.68 -5.60
CA VAL A 19 7.44 -5.85 -4.77
C VAL A 19 6.07 -5.73 -4.15
N HIS A 20 5.41 -6.85 -4.02
CA HIS A 20 4.04 -6.90 -3.53
C HIS A 20 4.00 -7.42 -2.10
N PHE A 21 3.13 -6.82 -1.29
CA PHE A 21 2.90 -7.21 0.10
C PHE A 21 1.42 -7.39 0.34
N ARG A 22 1.04 -8.55 0.90
CA ARG A 22 -0.33 -8.83 1.32
C ARG A 22 -0.50 -8.46 2.78
N GLY A 23 -1.39 -7.53 3.06
CA GLY A 23 -1.82 -7.19 4.41
C GLY A 23 -3.02 -8.03 4.81
N GLU A 24 -2.91 -8.77 5.90
CA GLU A 24 -3.95 -9.63 6.44
C GLU A 24 -4.50 -9.04 7.72
N TYR A 25 -5.81 -9.21 7.96
CA TYR A 25 -6.51 -8.72 9.14
C TYR A 25 -7.20 -9.83 9.89
N TRP A 26 -7.42 -9.62 11.19
CA TRP A 26 -8.22 -10.47 12.05
C TRP A 26 -9.37 -9.67 12.65
N ARG A 27 -10.59 -10.17 12.49
CA ARG A 27 -11.78 -9.58 13.11
C ARG A 27 -11.84 -9.91 14.59
N THR A 28 -12.26 -8.93 15.37
CA THR A 28 -12.37 -9.10 16.81
C THR A 28 -13.81 -9.36 17.25
N PRO A 29 -14.05 -10.16 18.29
CA PRO A 29 -15.37 -10.34 18.88
C PRO A 29 -15.97 -9.02 19.34
N LYS A 30 -17.29 -8.90 19.29
CA LYS A 30 -18.06 -7.69 19.68
C LYS A 30 -17.70 -7.13 21.05
N LYS A 31 -17.31 -7.98 22.02
CA LYS A 31 -16.91 -7.54 23.36
C LYS A 31 -15.69 -6.62 23.38
N TYR A 32 -14.88 -6.61 22.32
CA TYR A 32 -13.73 -5.73 22.17
C TYR A 32 -14.02 -4.42 21.43
N HIS A 33 -15.19 -4.28 20.77
CA HIS A 33 -15.47 -3.13 19.90
C HIS A 33 -15.46 -1.77 20.64
N ASN A 34 -15.65 -1.77 21.96
CA ASN A 34 -15.66 -0.56 22.77
C ASN A 34 -14.35 -0.36 23.57
N LEU A 35 -13.26 -1.04 23.22
CA LEU A 35 -11.97 -0.86 23.90
C LEU A 35 -11.40 0.54 23.71
N THR A 36 -11.64 1.13 22.55
CA THR A 36 -11.18 2.48 22.21
C THR A 36 -12.29 3.25 21.48
N LYS A 37 -12.19 4.57 21.45
CA LYS A 37 -13.10 5.46 20.70
C LYS A 37 -12.59 5.74 19.29
N THR A 38 -11.31 5.49 19.04
CA THR A 38 -10.63 5.74 17.77
C THR A 38 -9.74 4.57 17.40
N SER A 39 -9.37 4.44 16.14
CA SER A 39 -8.31 3.52 15.72
C SER A 39 -6.99 3.88 16.40
N VAL A 40 -6.16 2.87 16.69
CA VAL A 40 -4.87 3.04 17.37
C VAL A 40 -3.76 2.44 16.51
N TYR A 41 -2.78 3.25 16.19
CA TYR A 41 -1.62 2.88 15.36
C TYR A 41 -0.35 2.94 16.21
N SER A 42 0.56 1.99 16.00
CA SER A 42 1.93 2.09 16.51
C SER A 42 2.78 2.99 15.59
N VAL A 43 3.84 3.56 16.14
CA VAL A 43 4.89 4.16 15.32
C VAL A 43 5.64 3.02 14.63
N PRO A 44 5.91 3.10 13.30
CA PRO A 44 6.64 2.05 12.59
C PRO A 44 8.02 1.82 13.19
N GLU A 45 8.36 0.55 13.43
CA GLU A 45 9.68 0.15 13.92
C GLU A 45 10.75 0.36 12.84
N PHE A 46 10.37 0.21 11.56
CA PHE A 46 11.26 0.33 10.39
C PHE A 46 10.72 1.38 9.39
N PRO A 47 10.98 2.68 9.62
CA PRO A 47 10.40 3.75 8.80
C PRO A 47 10.90 3.80 7.35
N ASP A 48 12.05 3.21 7.06
CA ASP A 48 12.63 3.15 5.71
C ASP A 48 11.95 2.11 4.80
N TYR A 49 11.09 1.27 5.36
CA TYR A 49 10.35 0.26 4.63
C TYR A 49 8.85 0.60 4.56
N PRO A 50 8.15 0.21 3.48
CA PRO A 50 6.73 0.54 3.30
C PRO A 50 5.80 -0.34 4.15
N PHE A 51 6.25 -0.76 5.32
CA PHE A 51 5.50 -1.60 6.24
C PHE A 51 4.85 -0.77 7.33
N LEU A 52 3.63 -1.15 7.67
CA LEU A 52 2.93 -0.64 8.84
C LEU A 52 2.86 -1.77 9.87
N ASP A 53 3.26 -1.47 11.10
CA ASP A 53 3.02 -2.41 12.19
C ASP A 53 1.52 -2.68 12.37
N PRO A 54 1.13 -3.89 12.78
CA PRO A 54 -0.25 -4.20 13.05
C PRO A 54 -0.87 -3.20 14.03
N HIS A 55 -2.04 -2.68 13.68
CA HIS A 55 -2.76 -1.69 14.43
C HIS A 55 -4.20 -2.13 14.71
N TRP A 56 -4.89 -1.37 15.54
CA TRP A 56 -6.29 -1.54 15.85
C TRP A 56 -7.13 -0.61 15.02
N ILE A 57 -8.06 -1.15 14.22
CA ILE A 57 -8.94 -0.38 13.34
C ILE A 57 -10.38 -0.50 13.80
N ILE A 58 -11.08 0.63 13.82
CA ILE A 58 -12.52 0.69 13.93
C ILE A 58 -13.10 0.96 12.54
N ARG A 59 -13.94 0.06 12.06
CA ARG A 59 -14.63 0.16 10.78
C ARG A 59 -15.84 1.07 10.90
N VAL A 60 -16.39 1.51 9.75
CA VAL A 60 -17.58 2.40 9.70
C VAL A 60 -18.81 1.78 10.36
N ASP A 61 -18.94 0.44 10.31
CA ASP A 61 -20.02 -0.31 10.96
C ASP A 61 -19.81 -0.55 12.46
N GLY A 62 -18.71 0.00 13.03
CA GLY A 62 -18.33 -0.18 14.43
C GLY A 62 -17.62 -1.48 14.73
N SER A 63 -17.44 -2.38 13.77
CA SER A 63 -16.62 -3.57 13.95
C SER A 63 -15.14 -3.20 14.08
N CYS A 64 -14.36 -4.07 14.74
CA CYS A 64 -12.94 -3.81 14.96
C CYS A 64 -12.07 -4.95 14.42
N GLU A 65 -10.94 -4.58 13.85
CA GLU A 65 -9.97 -5.49 13.27
C GLU A 65 -8.55 -5.19 13.76
N ILE A 66 -7.71 -6.21 13.74
CA ILE A 66 -6.27 -6.14 14.03
C ILE A 66 -5.51 -6.47 12.76
N GLY A 67 -4.53 -5.66 12.40
CA GLY A 67 -3.70 -5.78 11.20
C GLY A 67 -3.38 -4.42 10.62
N PRO A 68 -2.79 -4.39 9.42
CA PRO A 68 -2.31 -5.53 8.66
C PRO A 68 -0.93 -6.01 9.13
N ASN A 69 -0.55 -7.22 8.69
CA ASN A 69 0.84 -7.57 8.47
C ASN A 69 1.28 -7.15 7.05
N ALA A 70 2.49 -7.51 6.65
CA ALA A 70 3.00 -7.20 5.31
C ALA A 70 3.75 -8.40 4.71
N VAL A 71 2.99 -9.44 4.37
CA VAL A 71 3.56 -10.68 3.85
C VAL A 71 4.03 -10.49 2.41
N PRO A 72 5.30 -10.75 2.07
CA PRO A 72 5.75 -10.72 0.69
C PRO A 72 4.96 -11.72 -0.18
N VAL A 73 4.48 -11.25 -1.32
CA VAL A 73 3.79 -12.04 -2.33
C VAL A 73 4.35 -11.74 -3.71
N PHE A 74 4.19 -12.67 -4.66
CA PHE A 74 4.85 -12.58 -5.96
C PHE A 74 3.94 -12.05 -7.07
N SER A 75 2.64 -11.96 -6.79
CA SER A 75 1.66 -11.45 -7.73
C SER A 75 0.93 -10.22 -7.16
N PRO A 76 0.58 -9.22 -7.99
CA PRO A 76 -0.33 -8.16 -7.61
C PRO A 76 -1.75 -8.67 -7.25
N TYR A 77 -2.03 -9.94 -7.57
CA TYR A 77 -3.27 -10.67 -7.26
C TYR A 77 -3.03 -11.82 -6.28
N GLY A 78 -1.92 -11.83 -5.57
CA GLY A 78 -1.45 -12.92 -4.68
C GLY A 78 -2.28 -13.12 -3.40
N TYR A 79 -3.61 -13.13 -3.52
CA TYR A 79 -4.52 -13.40 -2.40
C TYR A 79 -4.52 -14.87 -1.99
N ASP A 80 -4.24 -15.77 -2.91
CA ASP A 80 -4.16 -17.21 -2.67
C ASP A 80 -2.78 -17.80 -3.05
N THR A 81 -2.56 -19.04 -2.64
CA THR A 81 -1.29 -19.73 -2.84
C THR A 81 -1.06 -20.10 -4.31
N ALA A 82 -2.10 -20.46 -5.05
CA ALA A 82 -1.96 -20.91 -6.44
C ALA A 82 -1.48 -19.75 -7.33
N GLU A 83 -2.07 -18.57 -7.16
CA GLU A 83 -1.67 -17.36 -7.88
C GLU A 83 -0.23 -16.95 -7.55
N ASN A 84 0.17 -17.04 -6.28
CA ASN A 84 1.54 -16.74 -5.87
C ASN A 84 2.56 -17.70 -6.46
N ILE A 85 2.26 -19.00 -6.52
CA ILE A 85 3.17 -20.02 -7.10
C ILE A 85 3.35 -19.76 -8.60
N LYS A 86 2.28 -19.42 -9.31
CA LYS A 86 2.30 -19.16 -10.75
C LYS A 86 3.25 -18.01 -11.10
N GLU A 87 3.20 -16.93 -10.36
CA GLU A 87 4.01 -15.72 -10.60
C GLU A 87 5.39 -15.76 -9.90
N PHE A 88 5.67 -16.77 -9.08
CA PHE A 88 6.89 -16.84 -8.29
C PHE A 88 8.17 -16.77 -9.14
N ILE A 89 8.29 -17.64 -10.15
CA ILE A 89 9.51 -17.72 -10.97
C ILE A 89 9.75 -16.45 -11.78
N PRO A 90 8.77 -15.92 -12.55
CA PRO A 90 8.92 -14.66 -13.27
C PRO A 90 9.32 -13.51 -12.35
N LYS A 91 8.63 -13.36 -11.23
CA LYS A 91 8.90 -12.24 -10.30
C LYS A 91 10.26 -12.33 -9.63
N VAL A 92 10.71 -13.51 -9.26
CA VAL A 92 12.06 -13.70 -8.70
C VAL A 92 13.14 -13.30 -9.72
N PHE A 93 13.01 -13.71 -10.99
CA PHE A 93 13.96 -13.30 -12.02
C PHE A 93 13.95 -11.79 -12.27
N GLU A 94 12.78 -11.16 -12.30
CA GLU A 94 12.64 -9.70 -12.38
C GLU A 94 13.36 -9.02 -11.22
N MET A 95 13.09 -9.45 -9.99
CA MET A 95 13.69 -8.88 -8.79
C MET A 95 15.22 -9.03 -8.77
N LEU A 96 15.74 -10.20 -9.16
CA LEU A 96 17.19 -10.45 -9.25
C LEU A 96 17.86 -9.64 -10.37
N GLY A 97 17.15 -9.39 -11.48
CA GLY A 97 17.62 -8.59 -12.60
C GLY A 97 17.56 -7.07 -12.38
N SER A 98 16.94 -6.62 -11.29
CA SER A 98 16.67 -5.22 -10.99
C SER A 98 17.37 -4.71 -9.72
N GLY A 99 17.08 -3.46 -9.34
CA GLY A 99 17.50 -2.89 -8.07
C GLY A 99 16.99 -3.63 -6.85
N ALA A 100 15.85 -4.33 -6.96
CA ALA A 100 15.24 -5.09 -5.87
C ALA A 100 16.17 -6.18 -5.30
N ARG A 101 17.13 -6.70 -6.08
CA ARG A 101 18.15 -7.64 -5.56
C ARG A 101 18.89 -7.10 -4.35
N LYS A 102 19.19 -5.78 -4.31
CA LYS A 102 19.88 -5.17 -3.17
C LYS A 102 19.03 -5.17 -1.92
N ALA A 103 17.72 -4.93 -2.06
CA ALA A 103 16.77 -5.02 -0.95
C ALA A 103 16.60 -6.47 -0.47
N ILE A 104 16.51 -7.44 -1.38
CA ILE A 104 16.37 -8.87 -1.02
C ILE A 104 17.56 -9.36 -0.21
N PHE A 105 18.78 -8.93 -0.54
CA PHE A 105 19.99 -9.31 0.18
C PHE A 105 20.29 -8.41 1.38
N ASP A 106 19.48 -7.39 1.64
CA ASP A 106 19.57 -6.59 2.85
C ASP A 106 19.11 -7.38 4.08
N LYS A 107 19.96 -7.44 5.10
CA LYS A 107 19.71 -8.25 6.29
C LYS A 107 18.47 -7.78 7.06
N GLN A 108 18.29 -6.47 7.17
CA GLN A 108 17.16 -5.88 7.89
C GLN A 108 15.85 -6.19 7.17
N PHE A 109 15.85 -6.10 5.83
CA PHE A 109 14.68 -6.49 5.04
C PHE A 109 14.34 -7.97 5.20
N GLN A 110 15.34 -8.86 5.21
CA GLN A 110 15.12 -10.31 5.40
C GLN A 110 14.54 -10.62 6.78
N GLU A 111 15.07 -10.01 7.84
CA GLU A 111 14.55 -10.17 9.21
C GLU A 111 13.08 -9.70 9.30
N LEU A 112 12.78 -8.54 8.70
CA LEU A 112 11.42 -8.01 8.64
C LEU A 112 10.48 -8.92 7.85
N ALA A 113 10.86 -9.33 6.64
CA ALA A 113 10.07 -10.23 5.80
C ALA A 113 9.78 -11.56 6.51
N PHE A 114 10.76 -12.11 7.21
CA PHE A 114 10.60 -13.33 8.00
C PHE A 114 9.62 -13.14 9.16
N SER A 115 9.72 -12.03 9.89
CA SER A 115 8.77 -11.67 10.96
C SER A 115 7.34 -11.55 10.43
N GLU A 116 7.17 -10.95 9.25
CA GLU A 116 5.85 -10.81 8.63
C GLU A 116 5.28 -12.15 8.14
N ILE A 117 6.11 -13.04 7.62
CA ILE A 117 5.70 -14.42 7.28
C ILE A 117 5.26 -15.17 8.56
N GLN A 118 6.01 -15.03 9.66
CA GLN A 118 5.61 -15.63 10.94
C GLN A 118 4.25 -15.08 11.42
N SER A 119 3.99 -13.79 11.26
CA SER A 119 2.73 -13.17 11.64
C SER A 119 1.54 -13.67 10.81
N SER A 120 1.78 -14.09 9.56
CA SER A 120 0.77 -14.75 8.72
C SER A 120 0.50 -16.20 9.12
N MET A 121 1.56 -16.93 9.49
CA MET A 121 1.44 -18.31 9.95
C MET A 121 0.82 -18.42 11.34
N SER A 122 1.04 -17.43 12.19
CA SER A 122 0.55 -17.42 13.57
C SER A 122 -0.10 -16.09 13.93
N LYS A 123 -1.43 -16.10 14.02
CA LYS A 123 -2.20 -14.92 14.47
C LYS A 123 -1.72 -14.38 15.82
N SER A 124 -1.24 -15.25 16.70
CA SER A 124 -0.74 -14.85 18.02
C SER A 124 0.44 -13.90 17.91
N VAL A 125 1.35 -14.10 16.94
CA VAL A 125 2.49 -13.22 16.71
C VAL A 125 2.02 -11.81 16.37
N MET A 126 1.06 -11.67 15.45
CA MET A 126 0.48 -10.38 15.09
C MET A 126 -0.25 -9.72 16.28
N ILE A 127 -1.08 -10.48 16.98
CA ILE A 127 -1.91 -9.95 18.06
C ILE A 127 -1.08 -9.54 19.27
N GLU A 128 0.01 -10.26 19.58
CA GLU A 128 0.92 -9.88 20.67
C GLU A 128 1.60 -8.52 20.42
N ARG A 129 1.83 -8.14 19.16
CA ARG A 129 2.33 -6.79 18.82
C ARG A 129 1.30 -5.72 19.22
N VAL A 130 0.01 -5.95 18.95
CA VAL A 130 -1.08 -5.03 19.31
C VAL A 130 -1.36 -5.02 20.82
N LYS A 131 -1.14 -6.11 21.52
CA LYS A 131 -1.26 -6.18 23.00
C LYS A 131 -0.32 -5.24 23.74
N LYS A 132 0.78 -4.79 23.12
CA LYS A 132 1.67 -3.79 23.72
C LYS A 132 0.91 -2.50 24.08
N PHE A 133 -0.11 -2.13 23.31
CA PHE A 133 -0.94 -0.95 23.56
C PHE A 133 -2.42 -1.26 23.87
N LEU A 134 -2.90 -2.49 23.58
CA LEU A 134 -4.23 -2.99 23.95
C LEU A 134 -4.14 -4.29 24.74
N PRO A 135 -3.67 -4.28 26.00
CA PRO A 135 -3.33 -5.48 26.77
C PRO A 135 -4.53 -6.37 27.10
N LYS A 136 -5.75 -5.88 27.01
CA LYS A 136 -6.97 -6.66 27.30
C LYS A 136 -7.35 -7.66 26.21
N ILE A 137 -6.71 -7.63 25.05
CA ILE A 137 -7.01 -8.54 23.93
C ILE A 137 -6.43 -9.93 24.21
N ASN A 138 -7.27 -10.96 24.08
CA ASN A 138 -6.86 -12.36 24.17
C ASN A 138 -6.77 -12.98 22.76
N PRO A 139 -5.58 -13.39 22.29
CA PRO A 139 -5.40 -13.98 20.97
C PRO A 139 -6.25 -15.24 20.72
N LYS A 140 -6.56 -16.01 21.76
CA LYS A 140 -7.36 -17.24 21.66
C LYS A 140 -8.80 -16.98 21.25
N GLU A 141 -9.33 -15.80 21.53
CA GLU A 141 -10.71 -15.42 21.27
C GLU A 141 -10.91 -14.79 19.87
N ILE A 142 -9.82 -14.47 19.19
CA ILE A 142 -9.84 -13.94 17.83
C ILE A 142 -9.69 -15.11 16.88
N THR A 143 -10.78 -15.48 16.22
CA THR A 143 -10.87 -16.70 15.40
C THR A 143 -11.22 -16.43 13.94
N GLU A 144 -11.74 -15.25 13.63
CA GLU A 144 -12.22 -14.89 12.31
C GLU A 144 -11.18 -14.07 11.55
N LYS A 145 -10.85 -14.50 10.32
CA LYS A 145 -10.02 -13.70 9.40
C LYS A 145 -10.82 -12.52 8.88
N GLY A 146 -10.19 -11.35 8.82
CA GLY A 146 -10.69 -10.16 8.18
C GLY A 146 -10.43 -10.15 6.68
N THR A 147 -10.57 -9.00 6.07
CA THR A 147 -10.22 -8.78 4.66
C THR A 147 -8.70 -8.74 4.50
N ALA A 148 -8.23 -9.07 3.30
CA ALA A 148 -6.83 -8.87 2.92
C ALA A 148 -6.74 -7.85 1.79
N GLY A 149 -5.62 -7.13 1.72
CA GLY A 149 -5.31 -6.20 0.65
C GLY A 149 -3.88 -6.37 0.17
N ILE A 150 -3.61 -6.16 -1.12
CA ILE A 150 -2.26 -6.19 -1.67
C ILE A 150 -1.80 -4.77 -1.95
N ARG A 151 -0.58 -4.47 -1.53
CA ARG A 151 0.14 -3.23 -1.82
C ARG A 151 1.34 -3.58 -2.69
N SER A 152 1.52 -2.85 -3.80
CA SER A 152 2.77 -2.83 -4.54
C SER A 152 3.62 -1.66 -4.07
N SER A 153 4.89 -1.90 -3.81
CA SER A 153 5.84 -0.87 -3.39
C SER A 153 7.00 -0.82 -4.36
N VAL A 154 7.28 0.35 -4.90
CA VAL A 154 8.31 0.55 -5.92
C VAL A 154 9.69 0.66 -5.29
N ILE A 155 10.66 0.00 -5.92
CA ILE A 155 12.09 0.02 -5.57
C ILE A 155 12.87 0.61 -6.73
N ASN A 156 13.81 1.50 -6.44
CA ASN A 156 14.71 2.07 -7.43
C ASN A 156 15.93 1.16 -7.70
N GLU A 157 16.75 1.52 -8.67
CA GLU A 157 18.00 0.80 -9.04
C GLU A 157 19.01 0.64 -7.90
N ASN A 158 18.90 1.46 -6.86
CA ASN A 158 19.75 1.40 -5.67
C ASN A 158 19.22 0.45 -4.59
N GLY A 159 18.07 -0.18 -4.81
CA GLY A 159 17.44 -1.09 -3.85
C GLY A 159 16.63 -0.38 -2.75
N LYS A 160 16.37 0.91 -2.91
CA LYS A 160 15.61 1.69 -1.93
C LYS A 160 14.15 1.76 -2.33
N PHE A 161 13.27 1.55 -1.35
CA PHE A 161 11.85 1.78 -1.50
C PHE A 161 11.58 3.27 -1.70
N ILE A 162 10.69 3.59 -2.64
CA ILE A 162 10.26 4.95 -2.90
C ILE A 162 9.00 5.20 -2.09
N PRO A 163 9.00 6.17 -1.15
CA PRO A 163 7.83 6.41 -0.30
C PRO A 163 6.71 7.14 -1.04
N ASP A 164 7.08 8.00 -1.99
CA ASP A 164 6.16 8.91 -2.67
C ASP A 164 5.59 8.32 -3.95
N VAL A 165 4.49 8.93 -4.42
CA VAL A 165 3.96 8.67 -5.74
C VAL A 165 4.93 9.16 -6.82
N ILE A 166 5.02 8.40 -7.91
CA ILE A 166 5.86 8.73 -9.06
C ILE A 166 4.94 9.11 -10.23
N LEU A 167 5.12 10.30 -10.75
CA LEU A 167 4.43 10.78 -11.94
C LEU A 167 5.43 10.78 -13.10
N LEU A 168 5.16 9.99 -14.12
CA LEU A 168 5.97 9.93 -15.34
C LEU A 168 5.11 10.34 -16.51
N GLU A 169 5.65 11.24 -17.30
CA GLU A 169 5.00 11.76 -18.50
C GLU A 169 5.82 11.37 -19.73
N GLU A 170 5.12 10.88 -20.73
CA GLU A 170 5.62 10.58 -22.07
C GLU A 170 4.81 11.37 -23.10
N GLU A 171 5.23 11.35 -24.33
CA GLU A 171 4.58 12.11 -25.41
C GLU A 171 3.07 11.83 -25.55
N THR A 172 2.65 10.58 -25.35
CA THR A 172 1.26 10.13 -25.54
C THR A 172 0.65 9.46 -24.33
N SER A 173 1.34 9.44 -23.19
CA SER A 173 0.87 8.76 -21.99
C SER A 173 1.34 9.43 -20.71
N PHE A 174 0.55 9.24 -19.63
CA PHE A 174 0.87 9.71 -18.30
C PHE A 174 0.71 8.56 -17.30
N HIS A 175 1.75 8.29 -16.54
CA HIS A 175 1.81 7.15 -15.63
C HIS A 175 1.83 7.62 -14.19
N ILE A 176 0.95 7.03 -13.38
CA ILE A 176 0.92 7.20 -11.92
C ILE A 176 1.40 5.88 -11.32
N LEU A 177 2.61 5.89 -10.78
CA LEU A 177 3.22 4.73 -10.16
C LEU A 177 3.30 4.93 -8.65
N ASN A 178 3.28 3.84 -7.90
CA ASN A 178 3.46 3.84 -6.44
C ASN A 178 2.40 4.66 -5.66
N TYR A 179 1.18 4.79 -6.19
CA TYR A 179 0.09 5.46 -5.48
C TYR A 179 -0.45 4.56 -4.37
N ASN A 180 0.12 4.72 -3.19
CA ASN A 180 -0.15 3.89 -2.02
C ASN A 180 -1.13 4.54 -1.02
N SER A 181 -1.36 3.88 0.13
CA SER A 181 -2.14 4.43 1.23
C SER A 181 -1.49 5.74 1.76
N PRO A 182 -2.28 6.79 2.02
CA PRO A 182 -3.74 6.86 2.13
C PRO A 182 -4.47 7.20 0.82
N GLY A 183 -4.22 6.48 -0.25
CA GLY A 183 -4.71 6.76 -1.60
C GLY A 183 -6.22 7.01 -1.71
N ALA A 184 -7.04 6.24 -1.00
CA ALA A 184 -8.50 6.40 -1.06
C ALA A 184 -8.96 7.78 -0.51
N THR A 185 -8.41 8.22 0.62
CA THR A 185 -8.76 9.51 1.23
C THR A 185 -8.14 10.69 0.48
N GLY A 186 -6.99 10.49 -0.15
CA GLY A 186 -6.31 11.48 -0.98
C GLY A 186 -6.75 11.52 -2.43
N ALA A 187 -7.68 10.65 -2.86
CA ALA A 187 -7.99 10.47 -4.27
C ALA A 187 -8.48 11.76 -4.98
N LEU A 188 -9.39 12.49 -4.36
CA LEU A 188 -9.92 13.71 -4.96
C LEU A 188 -8.88 14.82 -5.13
N PRO A 189 -8.15 15.25 -4.07
CA PRO A 189 -7.12 16.28 -4.23
C PRO A 189 -5.97 15.81 -5.14
N PHE A 190 -5.58 14.54 -5.07
CA PHE A 190 -4.55 14.01 -5.94
C PHE A 190 -4.98 14.00 -7.41
N SER A 191 -6.22 13.59 -7.71
CA SER A 191 -6.75 13.64 -9.09
C SER A 191 -6.80 15.08 -9.62
N ALA A 192 -7.23 16.04 -8.79
CA ALA A 192 -7.22 17.44 -9.17
C ALA A 192 -5.78 17.94 -9.46
N HIS A 193 -4.80 17.55 -8.62
CA HIS A 193 -3.38 17.87 -8.85
C HIS A 193 -2.89 17.33 -10.20
N VAL A 194 -3.17 16.05 -10.51
CA VAL A 194 -2.76 15.43 -11.78
C VAL A 194 -3.41 16.13 -12.96
N ILE A 195 -4.72 16.40 -12.91
CA ILE A 195 -5.45 17.10 -13.97
C ILE A 195 -4.87 18.52 -14.17
N ASN A 196 -4.58 19.23 -13.10
CA ASN A 196 -3.95 20.56 -13.18
C ASN A 196 -2.57 20.52 -13.84
N GLN A 197 -1.77 19.48 -13.56
CA GLN A 197 -0.48 19.27 -14.24
C GLN A 197 -0.65 19.04 -15.73
N LEU A 198 -1.55 18.17 -16.14
CA LEU A 198 -1.83 17.85 -17.52
C LEU A 198 -2.40 19.07 -18.29
N HIS A 199 -3.28 19.84 -17.64
CA HIS A 199 -3.84 21.07 -18.20
C HIS A 199 -2.78 22.16 -18.42
N LYS A 200 -1.90 22.41 -17.45
CA LYS A 200 -0.79 23.39 -17.57
C LYS A 200 0.13 23.06 -18.75
N LYS A 201 0.14 21.82 -19.23
CA LYS A 201 0.93 21.35 -20.37
C LYS A 201 0.15 21.26 -21.68
N SER A 202 -1.08 21.73 -21.69
CA SER A 202 -1.96 21.73 -22.88
C SER A 202 -2.16 20.33 -23.49
N LEU A 203 -2.07 19.26 -22.67
CA LEU A 203 -2.28 17.88 -23.14
C LEU A 203 -3.76 17.57 -23.39
N PHE A 204 -4.67 18.41 -22.95
CA PHE A 204 -6.09 18.40 -23.29
C PHE A 204 -6.67 19.81 -23.17
N GLU A 205 -7.62 20.12 -24.04
CA GLU A 205 -8.41 21.35 -23.96
C GLU A 205 -9.47 21.17 -22.87
N SER A 206 -9.50 22.09 -21.91
CA SER A 206 -10.51 22.07 -20.86
C SER A 206 -11.56 23.12 -21.15
N GLU A 207 -12.61 22.78 -21.88
CA GLU A 207 -13.70 23.74 -22.02
C GLU A 207 -14.58 23.85 -20.78
N ASP A 208 -14.59 22.94 -19.83
CA ASP A 208 -15.41 23.06 -18.62
C ASP A 208 -14.99 22.13 -17.47
N ILE A 209 -13.83 22.36 -16.87
CA ILE A 209 -13.50 21.71 -15.59
C ILE A 209 -14.39 22.26 -14.45
N GLU A 210 -14.94 23.48 -14.61
CA GLU A 210 -15.74 24.12 -13.54
C GLU A 210 -17.14 23.57 -13.35
N ALA A 211 -17.73 22.93 -14.35
CA ALA A 211 -19.19 22.87 -14.40
C ALA A 211 -19.86 21.80 -13.56
N GLN A 212 -19.17 20.75 -13.06
CA GLN A 212 -19.92 19.57 -12.57
C GLN A 212 -19.38 18.83 -11.33
N CYS A 213 -18.53 19.43 -10.52
CA CYS A 213 -17.95 18.72 -9.35
C CYS A 213 -18.78 18.80 -8.05
N GLY A 214 -20.06 19.18 -8.11
CA GLY A 214 -20.91 19.25 -6.93
C GLY A 214 -20.34 20.16 -5.82
N PRO A 215 -20.25 19.69 -4.56
CA PRO A 215 -19.68 20.49 -3.45
C PRO A 215 -18.14 20.66 -3.53
N TRP A 216 -17.47 19.93 -4.44
CA TRP A 216 -16.01 19.95 -4.61
C TRP A 216 -15.66 20.69 -5.90
N LYS A 217 -15.48 21.99 -5.82
CA LYS A 217 -15.05 22.79 -6.98
C LYS A 217 -13.57 22.56 -7.23
N PHE A 218 -13.21 22.30 -8.48
CA PHE A 218 -11.82 22.04 -8.89
C PHE A 218 -10.89 23.17 -8.46
N ASN A 219 -11.26 24.41 -8.75
CA ASN A 219 -10.44 25.59 -8.41
C ASN A 219 -10.25 25.75 -6.91
N ASP A 220 -11.27 25.48 -6.07
CA ASP A 220 -11.15 25.52 -4.61
C ASP A 220 -10.16 24.47 -4.08
N ILE A 221 -10.08 23.31 -4.74
CA ILE A 221 -9.12 22.25 -4.40
C ILE A 221 -7.70 22.69 -4.77
N ILE A 222 -7.51 23.18 -6.01
CA ILE A 222 -6.20 23.62 -6.49
C ILE A 222 -5.65 24.78 -5.66
N GLU A 223 -6.45 25.79 -5.35
CA GLU A 223 -6.03 26.89 -4.50
C GLU A 223 -5.55 26.46 -3.11
N LYS A 224 -6.15 25.40 -2.55
CA LYS A 224 -5.71 24.83 -1.27
C LYS A 224 -4.46 23.97 -1.37
N LEU A 225 -4.18 23.39 -2.52
CA LEU A 225 -2.96 22.60 -2.75
C LEU A 225 -1.72 23.47 -3.03
N GLU A 226 -1.92 24.70 -3.54
CA GLU A 226 -0.85 25.64 -3.87
C GLU A 226 -0.46 26.54 -2.69
N LYS A 227 -1.18 26.50 -1.57
CA LYS A 227 -0.88 27.15 -0.28
C LYS A 227 -0.07 26.27 0.65
#